data_c71c397d37d480c4e2512b0c95c3fc48
#
_entry.id   c71c397d37d480c4e2512b0c95c3fc48
#
_cell.length_a   1.000
_cell.length_b   1.000
_cell.length_c   1.000
_cell.angle_alpha   90.00
_cell.angle_beta   90.00
_cell.angle_gamma   90.00
#
_symmetry.space_group_name_H-M   'P 1'
#
loop_
_entity.id
_entity.type
_entity.pdbx_description
1 polymer ?
#
loop_
_entity_poly.entity_id
_entity_poly.type
_entity_poly.pdbx_seq_one_letter_code
_entity_poly.pdbx_strand_id
1 'polypeptide(L)'
;MMKHLNKVLAAASLLLGLSSTAKAVDIPRSEYPRPQFERADWVNLNGTWSYSFDFGQTGTDKGWRNSKGFDGKITVPFCPESSLSGVQYTDFIPCLWYQRSIDVPADWAGKNILLNFGAVDYEAAIYIDGKFVGRHYGAGTSFSLDVTKFVKAGQSANLVVMVKDALRGGKQPGGKQSIGFYSAGCNYTRVTGIWQTVWMEAVNPQALKQVFATPDIDQQQLVVRPEFYEESNSNTLTVQVFDGKKVVSSRTAPATNNTIVVLPIKKPKLWTPETPYLYDVTYTVRDAEGNVIDEVKSYAGMRKIHLAGGYFYLNNKPYFQRLVLDQGYYPDGIWTAPSDEALRRDIEMSKEVGFNGARLHQKVFEERYFYWADKLGYITWAEQASWGLDVNNEEAVRNFLTEWADEVVRDRNHPSIVTWTPLNETWGARDGVYVRFVNDLYNLTKAIDPTRPVNDASGDGHVKTDIWSVHDYTREYDRLVANHTIKAGVEPYRNMGGKDWLAKFNGQPYMIDEFGGLPWIPKEERANSWGYGANIDTLEDFYQILEKEIDAIMACKYVTGFCYTQITDVEQEKNGIYFYDRRPKFDNARIKAIFEKIPSVIENPQDLSDWK
;
A
#
# COMPACT_ATOMS: atom_id res chain seq x y z
N MET A 1 -64.76 63.02 30.98
CA MET A 1 -63.78 63.98 30.55
C MET A 1 -62.70 63.24 29.71
N MET A 2 -62.70 63.63 28.48
CA MET A 2 -61.96 63.04 27.35
C MET A 2 -60.48 62.99 27.51
N LYS A 3 -59.80 61.99 26.87
CA LYS A 3 -58.72 62.26 25.90
C LYS A 3 -58.38 60.98 25.12
N HIS A 4 -58.47 61.13 23.80
CA HIS A 4 -58.06 60.19 22.78
C HIS A 4 -56.54 59.89 22.83
N LEU A 5 -56.22 58.65 22.53
CA LEU A 5 -54.81 58.35 22.10
C LEU A 5 -54.88 57.44 20.88
N ASN A 6 -54.32 57.94 19.79
CA ASN A 6 -54.20 57.28 18.51
C ASN A 6 -53.27 56.06 18.58
N LYS A 7 -53.70 54.95 18.00
CA LYS A 7 -52.87 53.79 17.72
C LYS A 7 -52.33 53.92 16.31
N VAL A 8 -50.97 54.02 16.18
CA VAL A 8 -50.24 53.83 14.94
C VAL A 8 -49.86 52.35 14.86
N LEU A 9 -50.41 51.62 13.88
CA LEU A 9 -49.97 50.28 13.53
C LEU A 9 -48.71 50.39 12.66
N ALA A 10 -47.57 49.89 13.15
CA ALA A 10 -46.40 49.59 12.32
C ALA A 10 -46.46 48.14 11.91
N ALA A 11 -46.65 47.88 10.62
CA ALA A 11 -46.53 46.55 10.01
C ALA A 11 -45.03 46.21 9.85
N ALA A 12 -44.53 45.30 10.68
CA ALA A 12 -43.21 44.71 10.51
C ALA A 12 -43.32 43.49 9.56
N SER A 13 -42.87 43.63 8.34
CA SER A 13 -42.72 42.53 7.37
C SER A 13 -41.57 41.63 7.80
N LEU A 14 -41.87 40.44 8.31
CA LEU A 14 -40.91 39.38 8.61
C LEU A 14 -40.49 38.74 7.29
N LEU A 15 -39.32 39.12 6.75
CA LEU A 15 -38.63 38.40 5.68
C LEU A 15 -37.97 37.17 6.33
N LEU A 16 -38.63 36.02 6.26
CA LEU A 16 -38.01 34.72 6.49
C LEU A 16 -37.06 34.43 5.34
N GLY A 17 -35.77 34.75 5.53
CA GLY A 17 -34.69 34.28 4.69
C GLY A 17 -34.54 32.76 4.88
N LEU A 18 -35.03 31.98 3.93
CA LEU A 18 -34.66 30.58 3.76
C LEU A 18 -33.18 30.52 3.36
N SER A 19 -32.28 30.53 4.35
CA SER A 19 -30.91 30.08 4.10
C SER A 19 -30.98 28.56 3.88
N SER A 20 -31.03 28.14 2.62
CA SER A 20 -30.69 26.78 2.26
C SER A 20 -29.22 26.58 2.62
N THR A 21 -28.95 26.01 3.78
CA THR A 21 -27.63 25.40 4.03
C THR A 21 -27.49 24.30 3.00
N ALA A 22 -26.78 24.57 1.90
CA ALA A 22 -26.27 23.52 1.05
C ALA A 22 -25.50 22.59 1.99
N LYS A 23 -25.97 21.35 2.18
CA LYS A 23 -25.16 20.31 2.83
C LYS A 23 -23.84 20.29 2.06
N ALA A 24 -22.72 20.53 2.76
CA ALA A 24 -21.42 20.29 2.19
C ALA A 24 -21.45 18.87 1.62
N VAL A 25 -21.16 18.73 0.34
CA VAL A 25 -21.06 17.42 -0.30
C VAL A 25 -19.92 16.70 0.42
N ASP A 26 -20.26 15.61 1.09
CA ASP A 26 -19.27 14.81 1.81
C ASP A 26 -18.31 14.20 0.77
N ILE A 27 -17.08 14.68 0.73
CA ILE A 27 -16.06 14.20 -0.23
C ILE A 27 -15.53 12.87 0.30
N PRO A 28 -15.74 11.75 -0.42
CA PRO A 28 -15.23 10.46 0.01
C PRO A 28 -13.70 10.48 0.03
N ARG A 29 -13.10 9.84 1.04
CA ARG A 29 -11.64 9.81 1.22
C ARG A 29 -11.07 11.23 1.18
N SER A 30 -11.56 12.06 2.10
CA SER A 30 -11.26 13.50 2.17
C SER A 30 -9.90 13.82 2.80
N GLU A 31 -9.25 12.84 3.40
CA GLU A 31 -7.93 12.97 4.01
C GLU A 31 -6.82 13.21 2.97
N TYR A 32 -5.74 13.87 3.40
CA TYR A 32 -4.57 14.08 2.54
C TYR A 32 -3.90 12.74 2.19
N PRO A 33 -3.69 12.41 0.92
CA PRO A 33 -3.32 11.05 0.51
C PRO A 33 -1.85 10.66 0.76
N ARG A 34 -0.93 11.64 0.92
CA ARG A 34 0.52 11.44 1.07
C ARG A 34 1.07 11.93 2.39
N PRO A 35 0.77 11.30 3.54
CA PRO A 35 1.05 11.84 4.87
C PRO A 35 2.54 11.98 5.21
N GLN A 36 3.45 11.33 4.46
CA GLN A 36 4.90 11.55 4.58
C GLN A 36 5.42 12.72 3.73
N PHE A 37 4.56 13.41 2.98
CA PHE A 37 4.96 14.52 2.11
C PHE A 37 3.83 15.53 1.95
N GLU A 38 3.35 16.09 3.09
CA GLU A 38 2.14 16.90 3.16
C GLU A 38 2.42 18.37 2.86
N ARG A 39 1.64 18.95 1.94
CA ARG A 39 1.56 20.38 1.64
C ARG A 39 0.20 20.95 1.97
N ALA A 40 0.18 22.24 2.30
CA ALA A 40 -1.05 22.95 2.63
C ALA A 40 -1.90 23.27 1.38
N ASP A 41 -1.25 23.58 0.27
CA ASP A 41 -1.91 24.03 -0.98
C ASP A 41 -2.30 22.84 -1.85
N TRP A 42 -3.45 22.23 -1.56
CA TRP A 42 -4.00 21.10 -2.31
C TRP A 42 -5.51 21.14 -2.42
N VAL A 43 -6.06 20.45 -3.42
CA VAL A 43 -7.49 20.32 -3.67
C VAL A 43 -7.82 18.86 -3.96
N ASN A 44 -8.73 18.28 -3.16
CA ASN A 44 -9.24 16.93 -3.37
C ASN A 44 -10.22 16.93 -4.55
N LEU A 45 -10.01 16.02 -5.51
CA LEU A 45 -10.85 15.86 -6.69
C LEU A 45 -11.76 14.61 -6.62
N ASN A 46 -11.86 13.95 -5.48
CA ASN A 46 -12.81 12.85 -5.29
C ASN A 46 -14.27 13.34 -5.35
N GLY A 47 -15.20 12.40 -5.35
CA GLY A 47 -16.64 12.67 -5.43
C GLY A 47 -17.22 12.31 -6.79
N THR A 48 -18.27 12.99 -7.21
CA THR A 48 -19.00 12.62 -8.43
C THR A 48 -18.28 13.03 -9.69
N TRP A 49 -17.98 12.05 -10.54
CA TRP A 49 -17.49 12.24 -11.91
C TRP A 49 -18.53 11.73 -12.91
N SER A 50 -18.49 12.18 -14.16
CA SER A 50 -19.20 11.52 -15.23
C SER A 50 -18.34 10.45 -15.89
N TYR A 51 -18.96 9.36 -16.37
CA TYR A 51 -18.23 8.28 -17.02
C TYR A 51 -19.00 7.65 -18.19
N SER A 52 -18.28 6.97 -19.04
CA SER A 52 -18.84 6.08 -20.08
C SER A 52 -17.95 4.86 -20.30
N PHE A 53 -18.55 3.70 -20.35
CA PHE A 53 -17.86 2.49 -20.83
C PHE A 53 -17.63 2.57 -22.34
N ASP A 54 -16.50 2.10 -22.80
CA ASP A 54 -16.11 2.05 -24.21
C ASP A 54 -15.73 0.62 -24.62
N PHE A 55 -16.72 -0.25 -24.63
CA PHE A 55 -16.51 -1.68 -24.95
C PHE A 55 -15.91 -1.88 -26.34
N GLY A 56 -16.18 -0.97 -27.28
CA GLY A 56 -15.63 -1.02 -28.63
C GLY A 56 -14.28 -0.33 -28.79
N GLN A 57 -13.76 0.32 -27.74
CA GLN A 57 -12.53 1.13 -27.73
C GLN A 57 -12.50 2.20 -28.85
N THR A 58 -13.65 2.79 -29.16
CA THR A 58 -13.86 3.78 -30.22
C THR A 58 -13.93 5.22 -29.73
N GLY A 59 -13.85 5.46 -28.43
CA GLY A 59 -13.98 6.79 -27.82
C GLY A 59 -12.95 7.79 -28.34
N THR A 60 -11.73 7.33 -28.67
CA THR A 60 -10.71 8.18 -29.29
C THR A 60 -11.18 8.68 -30.66
N ASP A 61 -11.69 7.81 -31.51
CA ASP A 61 -12.18 8.16 -32.87
C ASP A 61 -13.43 9.05 -32.79
N LYS A 62 -14.27 8.84 -31.77
CA LYS A 62 -15.45 9.69 -31.48
C LYS A 62 -15.08 11.04 -30.83
N GLY A 63 -13.80 11.27 -30.56
CA GLY A 63 -13.34 12.52 -29.97
C GLY A 63 -13.73 12.72 -28.50
N TRP A 64 -13.95 11.65 -27.73
CA TRP A 64 -14.40 11.71 -26.34
C TRP A 64 -13.45 12.46 -25.39
N ARG A 65 -12.18 12.65 -25.79
CA ARG A 65 -11.25 13.53 -25.09
C ARG A 65 -11.73 14.98 -24.96
N ASN A 66 -12.70 15.40 -25.81
CA ASN A 66 -13.33 16.73 -25.77
C ASN A 66 -14.69 16.73 -25.06
N SER A 67 -15.14 15.61 -24.52
CA SER A 67 -16.44 15.50 -23.85
C SER A 67 -16.53 16.47 -22.68
N LYS A 68 -17.67 17.14 -22.56
CA LYS A 68 -18.01 18.01 -21.41
C LYS A 68 -18.86 17.30 -20.36
N GLY A 69 -19.07 16.00 -20.53
CA GLY A 69 -19.81 15.11 -19.64
C GLY A 69 -20.21 13.84 -20.35
N PHE A 70 -20.39 12.79 -19.59
CA PHE A 70 -20.98 11.54 -20.01
C PHE A 70 -22.28 11.30 -19.24
N ASP A 71 -23.13 10.41 -19.71
CA ASP A 71 -24.45 10.15 -19.10
C ASP A 71 -24.32 9.44 -17.75
N GLY A 72 -23.33 8.54 -17.62
CA GLY A 72 -23.07 7.81 -16.37
C GLY A 72 -22.49 8.72 -15.28
N LYS A 73 -22.79 8.40 -14.03
CA LYS A 73 -22.21 9.02 -12.82
C LYS A 73 -21.54 7.97 -11.96
N ILE A 74 -20.35 8.29 -11.48
CA ILE A 74 -19.55 7.43 -10.63
C ILE A 74 -18.95 8.23 -9.48
N THR A 75 -18.84 7.61 -8.30
CA THR A 75 -18.19 8.20 -7.13
C THR A 75 -16.71 7.78 -7.09
N VAL A 76 -15.81 8.69 -7.46
CA VAL A 76 -14.35 8.51 -7.33
C VAL A 76 -13.98 8.72 -5.84
N PRO A 77 -13.11 7.89 -5.23
CA PRO A 77 -12.15 6.98 -5.86
C PRO A 77 -12.59 5.51 -5.91
N PHE A 78 -13.85 5.21 -5.98
CA PHE A 78 -14.32 3.82 -6.01
C PHE A 78 -14.41 3.31 -7.45
N CYS A 79 -13.90 2.10 -7.69
CA CYS A 79 -13.92 1.46 -9.00
C CYS A 79 -15.37 1.11 -9.43
N PRO A 80 -15.66 1.02 -10.75
CA PRO A 80 -17.01 0.73 -11.24
C PRO A 80 -17.64 -0.55 -10.69
N GLU A 81 -16.84 -1.54 -10.35
CA GLU A 81 -17.28 -2.83 -9.83
C GLU A 81 -17.82 -2.72 -8.40
N SER A 82 -17.36 -1.74 -7.62
CA SER A 82 -17.73 -1.57 -6.21
C SER A 82 -19.12 -0.97 -6.02
N SER A 83 -19.78 -1.31 -4.90
CA SER A 83 -21.07 -0.70 -4.54
C SER A 83 -20.92 0.77 -4.18
N LEU A 84 -19.81 1.17 -3.58
CA LEU A 84 -19.54 2.56 -3.19
C LEU A 84 -19.35 3.50 -4.38
N SER A 85 -19.04 2.97 -5.55
CA SER A 85 -19.00 3.76 -6.79
C SER A 85 -20.38 4.23 -7.25
N GLY A 86 -21.44 3.52 -6.85
CA GLY A 86 -22.81 3.70 -7.33
C GLY A 86 -23.07 3.05 -8.70
N VAL A 87 -22.12 2.30 -9.25
CA VAL A 87 -22.23 1.65 -10.58
C VAL A 87 -22.46 0.14 -10.47
N GLN A 88 -21.64 -0.57 -9.69
CA GLN A 88 -21.73 -2.02 -9.45
C GLN A 88 -21.70 -2.88 -10.74
N TYR A 89 -20.85 -2.52 -11.69
CA TYR A 89 -20.67 -3.27 -12.92
C TYR A 89 -19.47 -4.20 -12.79
N THR A 90 -19.70 -5.50 -12.65
CA THR A 90 -18.68 -6.51 -12.33
C THR A 90 -18.17 -7.31 -13.52
N ASP A 91 -18.61 -7.02 -14.74
CA ASP A 91 -18.08 -7.67 -15.96
C ASP A 91 -16.84 -6.92 -16.48
N PHE A 92 -16.17 -7.45 -17.52
CA PHE A 92 -14.97 -6.85 -18.08
C PHE A 92 -15.23 -5.48 -18.70
N ILE A 93 -14.39 -4.49 -18.36
CA ILE A 93 -14.43 -3.13 -18.87
C ILE A 93 -13.11 -2.87 -19.62
N PRO A 94 -13.00 -3.16 -20.92
CA PRO A 94 -11.75 -3.03 -21.67
C PRO A 94 -11.28 -1.58 -21.82
N CYS A 95 -12.20 -0.61 -21.74
CA CYS A 95 -11.90 0.81 -21.76
C CYS A 95 -13.01 1.60 -21.06
N LEU A 96 -12.59 2.58 -20.28
CA LEU A 96 -13.44 3.46 -19.47
C LEU A 96 -12.99 4.91 -19.62
N TRP A 97 -13.95 5.82 -19.80
CA TRP A 97 -13.71 7.25 -19.87
C TRP A 97 -14.36 7.95 -18.70
N TYR A 98 -13.59 8.78 -18.00
CA TYR A 98 -14.06 9.67 -16.95
C TYR A 98 -13.99 11.12 -17.41
N GLN A 99 -14.87 11.94 -16.85
CA GLN A 99 -14.82 13.39 -17.07
C GLN A 99 -15.22 14.13 -15.80
N ARG A 100 -14.51 15.24 -15.52
CA ARG A 100 -14.82 16.19 -14.46
C ARG A 100 -14.35 17.59 -14.86
N SER A 101 -15.13 18.64 -14.45
CA SER A 101 -14.60 20.01 -14.37
C SER A 101 -13.71 20.13 -13.13
N ILE A 102 -12.56 20.74 -13.28
CA ILE A 102 -11.62 21.07 -12.20
C ILE A 102 -11.46 22.58 -12.11
N ASP A 103 -11.58 23.12 -10.89
CA ASP A 103 -11.41 24.55 -10.61
C ASP A 103 -10.02 24.77 -10.02
N VAL A 104 -9.21 25.61 -10.67
CA VAL A 104 -7.85 25.93 -10.20
C VAL A 104 -7.93 27.19 -9.35
N PRO A 105 -7.52 27.13 -8.06
CA PRO A 105 -7.56 28.29 -7.18
C PRO A 105 -6.80 29.50 -7.74
N ALA A 106 -7.34 30.71 -7.55
CA ALA A 106 -6.77 31.93 -8.10
C ALA A 106 -5.42 32.32 -7.47
N ASP A 107 -5.23 31.97 -6.20
CA ASP A 107 -4.00 32.17 -5.43
C ASP A 107 -2.86 31.22 -5.81
N TRP A 108 -3.13 30.28 -6.72
CA TRP A 108 -2.10 29.41 -7.31
C TRP A 108 -1.39 30.05 -8.52
N ALA A 109 -1.70 31.31 -8.82
CA ALA A 109 -1.02 32.04 -9.91
C ALA A 109 0.50 32.10 -9.71
N GLY A 110 1.26 31.73 -10.76
CA GLY A 110 2.73 31.71 -10.73
C GLY A 110 3.36 30.45 -10.12
N LYS A 111 2.54 29.49 -9.67
CA LYS A 111 3.01 28.16 -9.22
C LYS A 111 2.86 27.12 -10.32
N ASN A 112 3.61 26.04 -10.24
CA ASN A 112 3.36 24.83 -11.01
C ASN A 112 2.16 24.10 -10.41
N ILE A 113 1.26 23.63 -11.25
CA ILE A 113 0.07 22.88 -10.86
C ILE A 113 0.29 21.41 -11.18
N LEU A 114 0.27 20.59 -10.14
CA LEU A 114 0.42 19.14 -10.25
C LEU A 114 -0.94 18.47 -10.15
N LEU A 115 -1.26 17.61 -11.10
CA LEU A 115 -2.41 16.71 -11.05
C LEU A 115 -1.91 15.32 -10.65
N ASN A 116 -2.42 14.82 -9.52
CA ASN A 116 -1.96 13.60 -8.90
C ASN A 116 -3.06 12.55 -8.88
N PHE A 117 -2.68 11.30 -9.08
CA PHE A 117 -3.52 10.11 -8.95
C PHE A 117 -2.86 9.13 -7.97
N GLY A 118 -3.59 8.69 -6.97
CA GLY A 118 -3.08 7.67 -6.04
C GLY A 118 -2.90 6.32 -6.71
N ALA A 119 -3.85 5.90 -7.54
CA ALA A 119 -3.72 4.73 -8.41
C ALA A 119 -4.84 4.67 -9.46
N VAL A 120 -4.53 4.09 -10.61
CA VAL A 120 -5.47 3.85 -11.72
C VAL A 120 -5.13 2.51 -12.38
N ASP A 121 -6.01 1.52 -12.32
CA ASP A 121 -5.83 0.23 -12.98
C ASP A 121 -6.41 0.26 -14.42
N TYR A 122 -5.64 0.12 -15.46
CA TYR A 122 -4.20 -0.11 -15.52
C TYR A 122 -3.48 1.00 -16.33
N GLU A 123 -3.84 1.20 -17.63
CA GLU A 123 -3.29 2.25 -18.49
C GLU A 123 -4.18 3.50 -18.40
N ALA A 124 -3.63 4.62 -17.93
CA ALA A 124 -4.32 5.89 -17.85
C ALA A 124 -3.77 6.90 -18.87
N ALA A 125 -4.64 7.52 -19.69
CA ALA A 125 -4.28 8.65 -20.55
C ALA A 125 -5.11 9.88 -20.15
N ILE A 126 -4.42 10.97 -19.84
CA ILE A 126 -4.99 12.18 -19.26
C ILE A 126 -5.06 13.29 -20.30
N TYR A 127 -6.22 13.96 -20.36
CA TYR A 127 -6.49 15.09 -21.24
C TYR A 127 -7.06 16.27 -20.46
N ILE A 128 -6.60 17.48 -20.78
CA ILE A 128 -7.17 18.74 -20.28
C ILE A 128 -7.59 19.58 -21.47
N ASP A 129 -8.88 19.99 -21.50
CA ASP A 129 -9.50 20.72 -22.63
C ASP A 129 -9.19 20.07 -23.99
N GLY A 130 -9.28 18.72 -24.03
CA GLY A 130 -9.02 17.88 -25.20
C GLY A 130 -7.56 17.71 -25.60
N LYS A 131 -6.61 18.36 -24.91
CA LYS A 131 -5.17 18.23 -25.16
C LYS A 131 -4.60 17.10 -24.33
N PHE A 132 -3.80 16.23 -24.94
CA PHE A 132 -3.07 15.18 -24.23
C PHE A 132 -2.04 15.77 -23.28
N VAL A 133 -2.09 15.35 -22.01
CA VAL A 133 -1.19 15.78 -20.93
C VAL A 133 -0.11 14.73 -20.68
N GLY A 134 -0.51 13.49 -20.50
CA GLY A 134 0.40 12.40 -20.17
C GLY A 134 -0.29 11.05 -20.08
N ARG A 135 0.50 10.03 -19.82
CA ARG A 135 0.07 8.63 -19.71
C ARG A 135 0.81 7.96 -18.56
N HIS A 136 0.16 7.02 -17.90
CA HIS A 136 0.74 6.16 -16.88
C HIS A 136 0.34 4.69 -17.13
N TYR A 137 1.22 3.78 -16.74
CA TYR A 137 0.98 2.33 -16.68
C TYR A 137 1.30 1.83 -15.28
N GLY A 138 0.39 1.09 -14.67
CA GLY A 138 0.57 0.52 -13.33
C GLY A 138 -0.71 0.56 -12.53
N ALA A 139 -1.09 -0.57 -11.93
CA ALA A 139 -2.36 -0.68 -11.21
C ALA A 139 -2.34 -0.02 -9.84
N GLY A 140 -1.19 -0.01 -9.16
CA GLY A 140 -1.10 0.30 -7.73
C GLY A 140 -0.23 1.49 -7.35
N THR A 141 0.53 2.06 -8.28
CA THR A 141 1.46 3.15 -7.96
C THR A 141 0.88 4.53 -8.26
N SER A 142 1.21 5.49 -7.41
CA SER A 142 0.81 6.89 -7.59
C SER A 142 1.66 7.58 -8.67
N PHE A 143 1.05 8.52 -9.38
CA PHE A 143 1.74 9.34 -10.37
C PHE A 143 1.28 10.79 -10.36
N SER A 144 2.15 11.67 -10.81
CA SER A 144 1.96 13.11 -10.84
C SER A 144 2.27 13.66 -12.24
N LEU A 145 1.42 14.56 -12.72
CA LEU A 145 1.57 15.25 -14.01
C LEU A 145 1.61 16.76 -13.79
N ASP A 146 2.63 17.42 -14.31
CA ASP A 146 2.66 18.89 -14.37
C ASP A 146 1.67 19.37 -15.44
N VAL A 147 0.57 19.98 -14.97
CA VAL A 147 -0.50 20.49 -15.82
C VAL A 147 -0.46 22.01 -15.99
N THR A 148 0.57 22.70 -15.49
CA THR A 148 0.70 24.16 -15.45
C THR A 148 0.38 24.85 -16.79
N LYS A 149 0.90 24.28 -17.88
CA LYS A 149 0.67 24.84 -19.23
C LYS A 149 -0.71 24.52 -19.84
N PHE A 150 -1.49 23.67 -19.19
CA PHE A 150 -2.83 23.25 -19.66
C PHE A 150 -3.96 23.92 -18.90
N VAL A 151 -3.69 24.48 -17.71
CA VAL A 151 -4.68 25.11 -16.84
C VAL A 151 -4.31 26.56 -16.56
N LYS A 152 -5.25 27.31 -15.97
CA LYS A 152 -5.01 28.69 -15.58
C LYS A 152 -5.61 28.97 -14.21
N ALA A 153 -4.81 29.54 -13.31
CA ALA A 153 -5.27 29.93 -11.99
C ALA A 153 -6.50 30.84 -12.05
N GLY A 154 -7.47 30.61 -11.21
CA GLY A 154 -8.76 31.29 -11.18
C GLY A 154 -9.74 30.87 -12.28
N GLN A 155 -9.46 29.80 -13.03
CA GLN A 155 -10.33 29.31 -14.10
C GLN A 155 -10.61 27.82 -13.93
N SER A 156 -11.74 27.39 -14.49
CA SER A 156 -12.08 25.97 -14.62
C SER A 156 -11.47 25.37 -15.87
N ALA A 157 -11.12 24.09 -15.82
CA ALA A 157 -10.66 23.29 -16.94
C ALA A 157 -11.42 21.96 -17.03
N ASN A 158 -11.48 21.38 -18.20
CA ASN A 158 -12.16 20.11 -18.44
C ASN A 158 -11.16 18.97 -18.40
N LEU A 159 -11.17 18.19 -17.32
CA LEU A 159 -10.36 16.99 -17.16
C LEU A 159 -11.10 15.77 -17.74
N VAL A 160 -10.43 15.04 -18.64
CA VAL A 160 -10.88 13.74 -19.15
C VAL A 160 -9.79 12.72 -18.94
N VAL A 161 -10.16 11.55 -18.41
CA VAL A 161 -9.26 10.42 -18.19
C VAL A 161 -9.78 9.23 -18.97
N MET A 162 -8.96 8.69 -19.88
CA MET A 162 -9.21 7.41 -20.53
C MET A 162 -8.42 6.34 -19.82
N VAL A 163 -9.08 5.25 -19.45
CA VAL A 163 -8.44 4.08 -18.84
C VAL A 163 -8.63 2.87 -19.73
N LYS A 164 -7.58 2.08 -19.92
CA LYS A 164 -7.65 0.75 -20.52
C LYS A 164 -7.19 -0.29 -19.52
N ASP A 165 -7.97 -1.36 -19.44
CA ASP A 165 -7.67 -2.52 -18.62
C ASP A 165 -7.75 -3.77 -19.48
N ALA A 166 -6.60 -4.43 -19.65
CA ALA A 166 -6.47 -5.65 -20.44
C ALA A 166 -6.00 -6.84 -19.57
N LEU A 167 -6.67 -7.04 -18.44
CA LEU A 167 -6.32 -8.05 -17.42
C LEU A 167 -5.97 -9.43 -18.00
N ARG A 168 -6.64 -9.86 -19.07
CA ARG A 168 -6.38 -11.14 -19.74
C ARG A 168 -5.22 -11.10 -20.74
N GLY A 169 -4.62 -9.94 -20.95
CA GLY A 169 -3.62 -9.71 -22.01
C GLY A 169 -2.21 -10.20 -21.66
N GLY A 170 -1.95 -10.53 -20.41
CA GLY A 170 -0.64 -10.95 -19.92
C GLY A 170 0.42 -9.85 -19.87
N LYS A 171 0.10 -8.60 -20.28
CA LYS A 171 1.02 -7.46 -20.30
C LYS A 171 0.99 -6.63 -19.03
N GLN A 172 0.06 -6.89 -18.15
CA GLN A 172 -0.14 -6.29 -16.84
C GLN A 172 -0.30 -7.36 -15.78
N PRO A 173 0.15 -7.14 -14.55
CA PRO A 173 -0.16 -8.03 -13.44
C PRO A 173 -1.61 -7.85 -13.01
N GLY A 174 -2.29 -8.95 -12.70
CA GLY A 174 -3.68 -8.94 -12.21
C GLY A 174 -3.78 -9.22 -10.71
N GLY A 175 -2.75 -9.83 -10.12
CA GLY A 175 -2.83 -10.28 -8.74
C GLY A 175 -3.99 -11.24 -8.51
N LYS A 176 -4.80 -10.96 -7.51
CA LYS A 176 -5.98 -11.78 -7.17
C LYS A 176 -7.25 -11.42 -7.95
N GLN A 177 -7.17 -10.56 -8.94
CA GLN A 177 -8.30 -10.21 -9.79
C GLN A 177 -8.70 -11.39 -10.69
N SER A 178 -9.99 -11.71 -10.74
CA SER A 178 -10.51 -12.84 -11.52
C SER A 178 -10.42 -12.59 -13.03
N ILE A 179 -9.79 -13.50 -13.75
CA ILE A 179 -9.80 -13.56 -15.21
C ILE A 179 -11.06 -14.26 -15.77
N GLY A 180 -11.90 -14.80 -14.90
CA GLY A 180 -13.24 -15.34 -15.20
C GLY A 180 -14.32 -14.27 -15.13
N PHE A 181 -15.55 -14.58 -15.55
CA PHE A 181 -16.68 -13.66 -15.38
C PHE A 181 -17.08 -13.47 -13.92
N TYR A 182 -16.83 -14.47 -13.09
CA TYR A 182 -17.14 -14.48 -11.66
C TYR A 182 -15.88 -14.73 -10.85
N SER A 183 -15.89 -14.28 -9.61
CA SER A 183 -14.88 -14.67 -8.63
C SER A 183 -14.92 -16.19 -8.39
N ALA A 184 -13.76 -16.83 -8.25
CA ALA A 184 -13.64 -18.27 -8.03
C ALA A 184 -12.27 -18.62 -7.42
N GLY A 185 -12.24 -19.65 -6.55
CA GLY A 185 -11.03 -20.05 -5.86
C GLY A 185 -10.46 -18.89 -5.05
N CYS A 186 -9.19 -18.59 -5.23
CA CYS A 186 -8.49 -17.46 -4.61
C CYS A 186 -8.37 -16.23 -5.54
N ASN A 187 -9.30 -16.08 -6.51
CA ASN A 187 -9.43 -14.90 -7.34
C ASN A 187 -10.77 -14.21 -7.07
N TYR A 188 -10.76 -12.90 -6.96
CA TYR A 188 -11.88 -12.09 -6.50
C TYR A 188 -12.35 -11.09 -7.55
N THR A 189 -13.39 -10.34 -7.24
CA THR A 189 -13.92 -9.29 -8.13
C THR A 189 -12.79 -8.34 -8.59
N ARG A 190 -12.83 -8.02 -9.89
CA ARG A 190 -11.86 -7.13 -10.55
C ARG A 190 -11.96 -5.70 -10.07
N VAL A 191 -10.94 -4.94 -10.43
CA VAL A 191 -10.86 -3.49 -10.28
C VAL A 191 -10.49 -2.89 -11.63
N THR A 192 -11.21 -1.87 -12.08
CA THR A 192 -10.91 -1.13 -13.31
C THR A 192 -10.90 0.38 -13.02
N GLY A 193 -9.91 1.08 -13.51
CA GLY A 193 -9.87 2.54 -13.45
C GLY A 193 -9.38 3.13 -12.13
N ILE A 194 -9.91 4.31 -11.81
CA ILE A 194 -9.49 5.08 -10.63
C ILE A 194 -9.98 4.37 -9.36
N TRP A 195 -9.05 3.99 -8.48
CA TRP A 195 -9.40 3.35 -7.21
C TRP A 195 -8.71 3.98 -5.97
N GLN A 196 -7.88 5.01 -6.16
CA GLN A 196 -7.35 5.84 -5.07
C GLN A 196 -7.58 7.32 -5.37
N THR A 197 -7.42 8.16 -4.34
CA THR A 197 -7.67 9.60 -4.38
C THR A 197 -7.01 10.29 -5.58
N VAL A 198 -7.76 11.22 -6.19
CA VAL A 198 -7.26 12.16 -7.20
C VAL A 198 -7.22 13.54 -6.58
N TRP A 199 -6.10 14.28 -6.77
CA TRP A 199 -5.95 15.62 -6.18
C TRP A 199 -5.04 16.52 -7.02
N MET A 200 -5.11 17.82 -6.77
CA MET A 200 -4.16 18.79 -7.30
C MET A 200 -3.35 19.41 -6.18
N GLU A 201 -2.11 19.79 -6.49
CA GLU A 201 -1.22 20.57 -5.62
C GLU A 201 -0.62 21.75 -6.39
N ALA A 202 -0.38 22.87 -5.68
CA ALA A 202 0.37 23.99 -6.22
C ALA A 202 1.75 24.07 -5.57
N VAL A 203 2.79 24.04 -6.39
CA VAL A 203 4.18 24.06 -5.93
C VAL A 203 4.99 25.15 -6.61
N ASN A 204 5.97 25.73 -5.91
CA ASN A 204 6.95 26.59 -6.56
C ASN A 204 7.73 25.78 -7.61
N PRO A 205 8.14 26.35 -8.77
CA PRO A 205 8.99 25.63 -9.74
C PRO A 205 10.26 25.01 -9.11
N GLN A 206 10.82 25.65 -8.08
CA GLN A 206 12.01 25.19 -7.36
C GLN A 206 11.68 24.44 -6.05
N ALA A 207 10.45 23.95 -5.92
CA ALA A 207 10.00 23.19 -4.76
C ALA A 207 10.69 21.81 -4.66
N LEU A 208 10.64 21.27 -3.46
CA LEU A 208 11.07 19.90 -3.18
C LEU A 208 10.16 18.90 -3.92
N LYS A 209 10.76 18.01 -4.69
CA LYS A 209 10.04 16.97 -5.46
C LYS A 209 9.79 15.73 -4.62
N GLN A 210 10.83 15.24 -3.97
CA GLN A 210 10.80 14.07 -3.08
C GLN A 210 12.00 14.07 -2.13
N VAL A 211 11.93 13.21 -1.12
CA VAL A 211 12.98 13.05 -0.12
C VAL A 211 13.20 11.56 0.14
N PHE A 212 14.47 11.16 0.22
CA PHE A 212 14.87 9.87 0.73
C PHE A 212 15.44 10.05 2.14
N ALA A 213 14.68 9.60 3.15
CA ALA A 213 15.03 9.68 4.55
C ALA A 213 15.48 8.30 5.06
N THR A 214 16.76 8.16 5.39
CA THR A 214 17.35 6.91 5.84
C THR A 214 17.79 7.03 7.30
N PRO A 215 17.14 6.31 8.24
CA PRO A 215 17.58 6.28 9.62
C PRO A 215 18.85 5.43 9.77
N ASP A 216 19.82 5.93 10.52
CA ASP A 216 21.04 5.22 10.94
C ASP A 216 21.11 5.25 12.47
N ILE A 217 20.65 4.19 13.10
CA ILE A 217 20.58 4.10 14.56
C ILE A 217 21.96 3.88 15.18
N ASP A 218 22.90 3.28 14.44
CA ASP A 218 24.25 2.99 14.94
C ASP A 218 25.05 4.28 15.04
N GLN A 219 24.90 5.20 14.08
CA GLN A 219 25.49 6.52 14.10
C GLN A 219 24.59 7.58 14.76
N GLN A 220 23.38 7.19 15.21
CA GLN A 220 22.39 8.06 15.85
C GLN A 220 22.05 9.30 14.99
N GLN A 221 21.71 9.07 13.74
CA GLN A 221 21.43 10.14 12.77
C GLN A 221 20.31 9.76 11.80
N LEU A 222 19.66 10.77 11.24
CA LEU A 222 18.79 10.67 10.07
C LEU A 222 19.53 11.27 8.88
N VAL A 223 19.66 10.51 7.80
CA VAL A 223 20.30 10.94 6.55
C VAL A 223 19.20 11.26 5.53
N VAL A 224 19.18 12.48 5.02
CA VAL A 224 18.18 12.99 4.09
C VAL A 224 18.84 13.34 2.75
N ARG A 225 18.27 12.81 1.66
CA ARG A 225 18.64 13.15 0.28
C ARG A 225 17.41 13.74 -0.41
N PRO A 226 17.40 15.05 -0.66
CA PRO A 226 16.32 15.74 -1.35
C PRO A 226 16.47 15.67 -2.87
N GLU A 227 15.35 15.74 -3.58
CA GLU A 227 15.28 16.03 -5.00
C GLU A 227 14.31 17.18 -5.24
N PHE A 228 14.65 18.07 -6.15
CA PHE A 228 13.87 19.28 -6.49
C PHE A 228 13.32 19.18 -7.93
N TYR A 229 12.22 19.88 -8.20
CA TYR A 229 11.71 20.01 -9.58
C TYR A 229 12.68 20.78 -10.45
N GLU A 230 13.14 21.93 -9.96
CA GLU A 230 14.20 22.73 -10.58
C GLU A 230 15.23 23.10 -9.52
N GLU A 231 16.51 23.04 -9.87
CA GLU A 231 17.61 23.38 -8.97
C GLU A 231 17.94 24.86 -9.01
N SER A 232 18.34 25.42 -7.87
CA SER A 232 18.88 26.76 -7.75
C SER A 232 20.04 26.79 -6.75
N ASN A 233 21.18 27.27 -7.20
CA ASN A 233 22.38 27.41 -6.35
C ASN A 233 22.23 28.46 -5.25
N SER A 234 21.23 29.35 -5.32
CA SER A 234 20.97 30.39 -4.33
C SER A 234 19.97 29.97 -3.25
N ASN A 235 19.22 28.89 -3.49
CA ASN A 235 18.20 28.42 -2.56
C ASN A 235 18.81 27.52 -1.48
N THR A 236 18.14 27.50 -0.34
CA THR A 236 18.53 26.65 0.80
C THR A 236 17.39 25.74 1.24
N LEU A 237 17.74 24.52 1.67
CA LEU A 237 16.85 23.59 2.34
C LEU A 237 17.19 23.53 3.82
N THR A 238 16.23 23.82 4.68
CA THR A 238 16.33 23.56 6.12
C THR A 238 15.50 22.33 6.46
N VAL A 239 16.13 21.33 7.09
CA VAL A 239 15.46 20.14 7.61
C VAL A 239 15.45 20.23 9.14
N GLN A 240 14.28 20.09 9.75
CA GLN A 240 14.12 20.06 11.21
C GLN A 240 13.43 18.77 11.65
N VAL A 241 13.96 18.16 12.70
CA VAL A 241 13.42 16.96 13.34
C VAL A 241 12.93 17.33 14.73
N PHE A 242 11.70 16.91 15.05
CA PHE A 242 11.04 17.27 16.31
C PHE A 242 10.74 16.02 17.15
N ASP A 243 10.98 16.13 18.47
CA ASP A 243 10.44 15.23 19.48
C ASP A 243 9.26 15.94 20.16
N GLY A 244 8.06 15.67 19.70
CA GLY A 244 6.87 16.46 20.01
C GLY A 244 7.04 17.91 19.54
N LYS A 245 7.02 18.88 20.46
CA LYS A 245 7.20 20.31 20.12
C LYS A 245 8.66 20.76 20.10
N LYS A 246 9.59 19.89 20.49
CA LYS A 246 11.01 20.26 20.65
C LYS A 246 11.80 19.92 19.41
N VAL A 247 12.49 20.88 18.80
CA VAL A 247 13.50 20.62 17.78
C VAL A 247 14.68 19.87 18.41
N VAL A 248 14.93 18.65 17.96
CA VAL A 248 16.05 17.80 18.41
C VAL A 248 17.22 17.78 17.46
N SER A 249 16.97 18.11 16.19
CA SER A 249 18.02 18.30 15.18
C SER A 249 17.55 19.30 14.12
N SER A 250 18.46 20.12 13.62
CA SER A 250 18.20 21.05 12.52
C SER A 250 19.45 21.23 11.68
N ARG A 251 19.32 21.26 10.35
CA ARG A 251 20.41 21.53 9.40
C ARG A 251 19.87 22.30 8.20
N THR A 252 20.68 23.24 7.74
CA THR A 252 20.47 23.95 6.48
C THR A 252 21.59 23.60 5.50
N ALA A 253 21.23 23.35 4.25
CA ALA A 253 22.12 22.97 3.18
C ALA A 253 21.66 23.62 1.85
N PRO A 254 22.48 23.63 0.77
CA PRO A 254 22.03 24.05 -0.54
C PRO A 254 20.83 23.22 -1.03
N ALA A 255 19.86 23.87 -1.67
CA ALA A 255 18.69 23.23 -2.25
C ALA A 255 19.01 22.69 -3.65
N THR A 256 19.89 21.70 -3.73
CA THR A 256 20.31 21.07 -4.98
C THR A 256 20.20 19.54 -4.86
N ASN A 257 19.97 18.87 -5.98
CA ASN A 257 20.02 17.43 -6.06
C ASN A 257 21.42 16.94 -5.64
N ASN A 258 21.52 15.68 -5.20
CA ASN A 258 22.76 15.13 -4.63
C ASN A 258 23.24 15.77 -3.31
N THR A 259 22.56 16.77 -2.76
CA THR A 259 22.80 17.25 -1.38
C THR A 259 22.51 16.12 -0.40
N ILE A 260 23.38 15.96 0.60
CA ILE A 260 23.18 15.03 1.70
C ILE A 260 23.08 15.83 2.99
N VAL A 261 21.94 15.74 3.67
CA VAL A 261 21.72 16.40 4.96
C VAL A 261 21.78 15.35 6.07
N VAL A 262 22.78 15.47 6.95
CA VAL A 262 22.95 14.56 8.09
C VAL A 262 22.45 15.26 9.36
N LEU A 263 21.46 14.66 10.02
CA LEU A 263 20.78 15.18 11.21
C LEU A 263 21.09 14.27 12.42
N PRO A 264 22.05 14.62 13.27
CA PRO A 264 22.31 13.85 14.49
C PRO A 264 21.10 13.89 15.45
N ILE A 265 20.70 12.71 15.94
CA ILE A 265 19.61 12.57 16.93
C ILE A 265 20.17 11.77 18.09
N LYS A 266 20.63 12.47 19.13
CA LYS A 266 21.29 11.83 20.29
C LYS A 266 20.33 10.94 21.06
N LYS A 267 20.71 9.69 21.31
CA LYS A 267 19.90 8.67 21.99
C LYS A 267 18.49 8.60 21.41
N PRO A 268 18.35 8.25 20.11
CA PRO A 268 17.05 8.27 19.45
C PRO A 268 16.08 7.32 20.12
N LYS A 269 14.82 7.72 20.21
CA LYS A 269 13.70 6.83 20.49
C LYS A 269 13.50 5.98 19.26
N LEU A 270 13.64 4.67 19.41
CA LEU A 270 13.55 3.76 18.28
C LEU A 270 12.10 3.39 17.97
N TRP A 271 11.80 3.25 16.69
CA TRP A 271 10.52 2.70 16.26
C TRP A 271 10.55 1.18 16.36
N THR A 272 9.56 0.60 17.02
CA THR A 272 9.26 -0.85 17.04
C THR A 272 7.74 -1.05 17.01
N PRO A 273 7.22 -2.24 16.71
CA PRO A 273 5.79 -2.53 16.84
C PRO A 273 5.22 -2.29 18.23
N GLU A 274 6.02 -2.47 19.27
CA GLU A 274 5.63 -2.29 20.67
C GLU A 274 5.71 -0.81 21.10
N THR A 275 6.61 -0.04 20.49
CA THR A 275 6.83 1.40 20.76
C THR A 275 7.03 2.16 19.45
N PRO A 276 5.95 2.43 18.70
CA PRO A 276 6.04 2.99 17.34
C PRO A 276 6.30 4.51 17.36
N TYR A 277 7.47 4.88 17.85
CA TYR A 277 7.82 6.28 17.98
C TYR A 277 8.19 6.92 16.64
N LEU A 278 7.48 7.97 16.28
CA LEU A 278 7.73 8.78 15.08
C LEU A 278 8.17 10.19 15.49
N TYR A 279 9.22 10.67 14.84
CA TYR A 279 9.64 12.07 14.89
C TYR A 279 8.92 12.84 13.80
N ASP A 280 8.35 14.01 14.11
CA ASP A 280 7.88 14.92 13.08
C ASP A 280 9.08 15.53 12.35
N VAL A 281 8.98 15.72 11.05
CA VAL A 281 10.02 16.30 10.20
C VAL A 281 9.41 17.39 9.35
N THR A 282 10.10 18.54 9.26
CA THR A 282 9.75 19.59 8.31
C THR A 282 10.89 19.86 7.36
N TYR A 283 10.53 20.05 6.11
CA TYR A 283 11.44 20.47 5.03
C TYR A 283 11.01 21.87 4.59
N THR A 284 11.87 22.86 4.73
CA THR A 284 11.58 24.24 4.35
C THR A 284 12.59 24.71 3.32
N VAL A 285 12.12 25.03 2.11
CA VAL A 285 12.94 25.61 1.04
C VAL A 285 12.80 27.12 1.06
N ARG A 286 13.93 27.83 1.02
CA ARG A 286 13.97 29.29 0.97
C ARG A 286 14.74 29.77 -0.25
N ASP A 287 14.28 30.89 -0.84
CA ASP A 287 14.98 31.59 -1.91
C ASP A 287 16.21 32.37 -1.39
N ALA A 288 16.89 33.08 -2.29
CA ALA A 288 18.06 33.89 -1.96
C ALA A 288 17.75 35.06 -1.02
N GLU A 289 16.52 35.55 -1.04
CA GLU A 289 16.02 36.65 -0.19
C GLU A 289 15.55 36.15 1.17
N GLY A 290 15.51 34.81 1.37
CA GLY A 290 15.09 34.16 2.62
C GLY A 290 13.58 33.90 2.73
N ASN A 291 12.80 34.15 1.68
CA ASN A 291 11.37 33.84 1.67
C ASN A 291 11.16 32.31 1.60
N VAL A 292 10.15 31.82 2.30
CA VAL A 292 9.72 30.43 2.17
C VAL A 292 9.02 30.23 0.84
N ILE A 293 9.57 29.37 0.00
CA ILE A 293 9.00 29.03 -1.32
C ILE A 293 8.38 27.64 -1.35
N ASP A 294 8.72 26.77 -0.40
CA ASP A 294 8.07 25.46 -0.19
C ASP A 294 8.21 25.02 1.27
N GLU A 295 7.16 24.43 1.81
CA GLU A 295 7.16 23.79 3.12
C GLU A 295 6.44 22.46 3.05
N VAL A 296 7.14 21.39 3.44
CA VAL A 296 6.62 20.02 3.46
C VAL A 296 6.67 19.49 4.88
N LYS A 297 5.55 18.97 5.37
CA LYS A 297 5.47 18.23 6.63
C LYS A 297 5.61 16.75 6.38
N SER A 298 6.33 16.08 7.26
CA SER A 298 6.65 14.66 7.17
C SER A 298 6.87 14.06 8.55
N TYR A 299 7.23 12.79 8.59
CA TYR A 299 7.69 12.12 9.81
C TYR A 299 8.74 11.05 9.46
N ALA A 300 9.48 10.59 10.48
CA ALA A 300 10.45 9.51 10.36
C ALA A 300 10.49 8.62 11.61
N GLY A 301 10.62 7.32 11.38
CA GLY A 301 10.89 6.34 12.45
C GLY A 301 12.36 5.95 12.46
N MET A 302 13.01 6.08 13.62
CA MET A 302 14.39 5.65 13.79
C MET A 302 14.44 4.13 14.02
N ARG A 303 14.76 3.36 12.97
CA ARG A 303 14.87 1.91 13.04
C ARG A 303 15.92 1.36 12.08
N LYS A 304 16.39 0.15 12.36
CA LYS A 304 17.31 -0.61 11.52
C LYS A 304 16.80 -2.03 11.33
N ILE A 305 16.86 -2.52 10.10
CA ILE A 305 16.64 -3.93 9.74
C ILE A 305 17.96 -4.49 9.26
N HIS A 306 18.32 -5.68 9.72
CA HIS A 306 19.41 -6.44 9.14
C HIS A 306 19.21 -7.95 9.35
N LEU A 307 19.95 -8.74 8.59
CA LEU A 307 19.96 -10.19 8.69
C LEU A 307 21.35 -10.64 9.16
N ALA A 308 21.39 -11.55 10.12
CA ALA A 308 22.63 -12.12 10.61
C ALA A 308 22.39 -13.51 11.20
N GLY A 309 23.31 -14.46 10.95
CA GLY A 309 23.27 -15.79 11.54
C GLY A 309 21.95 -16.55 11.30
N GLY A 310 21.31 -16.35 10.15
CA GLY A 310 20.04 -16.99 9.82
C GLY A 310 18.82 -16.35 10.52
N TYR A 311 18.97 -15.16 11.08
CA TYR A 311 17.89 -14.47 11.78
C TYR A 311 17.62 -13.06 11.25
N PHE A 312 16.37 -12.62 11.45
CA PHE A 312 15.91 -11.26 11.21
C PHE A 312 16.10 -10.42 12.48
N TYR A 313 16.69 -9.23 12.32
CA TYR A 313 16.93 -8.29 13.42
C TYR A 313 16.21 -6.97 13.20
N LEU A 314 15.51 -6.52 14.22
CA LEU A 314 14.97 -5.17 14.34
C LEU A 314 15.76 -4.42 15.43
N ASN A 315 16.37 -3.30 15.06
CA ASN A 315 17.15 -2.47 16.01
C ASN A 315 18.24 -3.26 16.78
N ASN A 316 18.97 -4.10 16.05
CA ASN A 316 20.05 -4.94 16.57
C ASN A 316 19.59 -6.02 17.58
N LYS A 317 18.29 -6.36 17.60
CA LYS A 317 17.74 -7.45 18.42
C LYS A 317 17.03 -8.45 17.50
N PRO A 318 17.16 -9.77 17.76
CA PRO A 318 16.36 -10.76 17.05
C PRO A 318 14.88 -10.44 17.19
N TYR A 319 14.13 -10.56 16.10
CA TYR A 319 12.71 -10.23 16.08
C TYR A 319 11.92 -11.33 15.36
N PHE A 320 10.98 -11.95 16.05
CA PHE A 320 10.12 -12.99 15.50
C PHE A 320 8.90 -12.36 14.83
N GLN A 321 8.69 -12.67 13.56
CA GLN A 321 7.62 -12.09 12.75
C GLN A 321 6.37 -12.97 12.82
N ARG A 322 5.30 -12.48 13.43
CA ARG A 322 3.96 -13.10 13.46
C ARG A 322 3.07 -12.35 12.49
N LEU A 323 3.17 -12.72 11.21
CA LEU A 323 2.44 -12.04 10.15
C LEU A 323 1.11 -12.73 9.85
N VAL A 324 0.24 -11.97 9.24
CA VAL A 324 -0.98 -12.45 8.60
C VAL A 324 -1.03 -12.00 7.14
N LEU A 325 -1.62 -12.81 6.29
CA LEU A 325 -1.87 -12.47 4.90
C LEU A 325 -3.04 -11.48 4.83
N ASP A 326 -2.81 -10.32 4.21
CA ASP A 326 -3.84 -9.30 3.98
C ASP A 326 -4.03 -9.09 2.48
N GLN A 327 -5.21 -9.43 1.99
CA GLN A 327 -5.59 -9.27 0.57
C GLN A 327 -5.98 -7.82 0.25
N GLY A 328 -6.28 -6.99 1.26
CA GLY A 328 -6.69 -5.59 1.08
C GLY A 328 -8.01 -5.42 0.32
N TYR A 329 -8.94 -6.35 0.46
CA TYR A 329 -10.28 -6.29 -0.16
C TYR A 329 -11.34 -5.88 0.85
N TYR A 330 -12.32 -5.10 0.40
CA TYR A 330 -13.47 -4.63 1.17
C TYR A 330 -14.78 -5.03 0.49
N PRO A 331 -15.83 -5.41 1.24
CA PRO A 331 -17.09 -5.88 0.66
C PRO A 331 -17.76 -4.88 -0.28
N ASP A 332 -17.62 -3.60 0.04
CA ASP A 332 -18.30 -2.48 -0.62
C ASP A 332 -17.38 -1.62 -1.50
N GLY A 333 -16.09 -1.59 -1.20
CA GLY A 333 -15.09 -0.80 -1.91
C GLY A 333 -14.13 -1.61 -2.80
N ILE A 334 -14.12 -2.92 -2.69
CA ILE A 334 -13.20 -3.86 -3.34
C ILE A 334 -11.74 -3.54 -2.97
N TRP A 335 -10.96 -2.88 -3.80
CA TRP A 335 -9.60 -2.46 -3.45
C TRP A 335 -9.53 -1.15 -2.66
N THR A 336 -10.56 -0.34 -2.72
CA THR A 336 -10.60 0.96 -2.04
C THR A 336 -11.24 0.80 -0.66
N ALA A 337 -10.51 1.12 0.38
CA ALA A 337 -11.10 1.18 1.73
C ALA A 337 -12.22 2.21 1.78
N PRO A 338 -13.36 1.92 2.44
CA PRO A 338 -14.49 2.84 2.50
C PRO A 338 -14.16 4.17 3.21
N SER A 339 -13.18 4.15 4.09
CA SER A 339 -12.69 5.33 4.83
C SER A 339 -11.26 5.14 5.30
N ASP A 340 -10.61 6.22 5.72
CA ASP A 340 -9.29 6.18 6.38
C ASP A 340 -9.31 5.36 7.68
N GLU A 341 -10.42 5.46 8.43
CA GLU A 341 -10.65 4.67 9.64
C GLU A 341 -10.73 3.17 9.37
N ALA A 342 -11.21 2.74 8.20
CA ALA A 342 -11.25 1.32 7.83
C ALA A 342 -9.83 0.75 7.68
N LEU A 343 -8.90 1.50 7.08
CA LEU A 343 -7.49 1.12 7.00
C LEU A 343 -6.85 0.96 8.39
N ARG A 344 -7.12 1.93 9.26
CA ARG A 344 -6.66 1.89 10.65
C ARG A 344 -7.23 0.67 11.37
N ARG A 345 -8.53 0.42 11.22
CA ARG A 345 -9.23 -0.68 11.90
C ARG A 345 -8.71 -2.05 11.49
N ASP A 346 -8.38 -2.28 10.23
CA ASP A 346 -7.82 -3.57 9.77
C ASP A 346 -6.50 -3.89 10.50
N ILE A 347 -5.64 -2.89 10.70
CA ILE A 347 -4.40 -3.05 11.48
C ILE A 347 -4.69 -3.32 12.96
N GLU A 348 -5.62 -2.57 13.56
CA GLU A 348 -6.00 -2.75 14.96
C GLU A 348 -6.56 -4.16 15.21
N MET A 349 -7.46 -4.64 14.33
CA MET A 349 -8.03 -5.98 14.38
C MET A 349 -6.96 -7.07 14.28
N SER A 350 -5.99 -6.88 13.40
CA SER A 350 -4.87 -7.81 13.27
C SER A 350 -4.04 -7.89 14.57
N LYS A 351 -3.75 -6.75 15.18
CA LYS A 351 -3.04 -6.70 16.47
C LYS A 351 -3.87 -7.26 17.62
N GLU A 352 -5.19 -7.08 17.61
CA GLU A 352 -6.11 -7.63 18.61
C GLU A 352 -6.01 -9.15 18.71
N VAL A 353 -5.68 -9.83 17.64
CA VAL A 353 -5.54 -11.30 17.59
C VAL A 353 -4.08 -11.80 17.62
N GLY A 354 -3.12 -10.92 17.94
CA GLY A 354 -1.74 -11.31 18.26
C GLY A 354 -0.73 -11.21 17.12
N PHE A 355 -1.11 -10.74 15.94
CA PHE A 355 -0.15 -10.47 14.87
C PHE A 355 0.63 -9.17 15.15
N ASN A 356 1.89 -9.14 14.75
CA ASN A 356 2.71 -7.92 14.80
C ASN A 356 2.96 -7.31 13.41
N GLY A 357 2.37 -7.90 12.37
CA GLY A 357 2.50 -7.41 11.01
C GLY A 357 1.70 -8.22 9.98
N ALA A 358 1.80 -7.80 8.73
CA ALA A 358 1.17 -8.47 7.59
C ALA A 358 2.12 -8.60 6.39
N ARG A 359 1.86 -9.61 5.57
CA ARG A 359 2.26 -9.64 4.17
C ARG A 359 1.11 -9.11 3.34
N LEU A 360 1.36 -8.01 2.62
CA LEU A 360 0.35 -7.27 1.83
C LEU A 360 0.21 -7.92 0.46
N HIS A 361 -0.67 -8.91 0.37
CA HIS A 361 -0.63 -9.93 -0.66
C HIS A 361 -1.18 -9.51 -2.02
N GLN A 362 -0.35 -9.65 -3.05
CA GLN A 362 -0.73 -9.50 -4.47
C GLN A 362 -1.41 -8.15 -4.80
N LYS A 363 -1.07 -7.11 -4.04
CA LYS A 363 -1.63 -5.75 -4.18
C LYS A 363 -0.65 -4.72 -3.63
N VAL A 364 -0.46 -3.61 -4.36
CA VAL A 364 0.23 -2.43 -3.83
C VAL A 364 -0.77 -1.64 -2.98
N PHE A 365 -0.50 -1.56 -1.69
CA PHE A 365 -1.37 -0.83 -0.76
C PHE A 365 -1.18 0.68 -0.88
N GLU A 366 -2.18 1.45 -0.47
CA GLU A 366 -2.12 2.90 -0.50
C GLU A 366 -1.21 3.48 0.61
N GLU A 367 -0.61 4.65 0.37
CA GLU A 367 0.30 5.32 1.33
C GLU A 367 -0.35 5.55 2.71
N ARG A 368 -1.67 5.72 2.78
CA ARG A 368 -2.44 5.85 4.02
C ARG A 368 -2.44 4.59 4.88
N TYR A 369 -2.39 3.40 4.27
CA TYR A 369 -2.25 2.14 5.03
C TYR A 369 -0.89 2.09 5.74
N PHE A 370 0.19 2.41 5.03
CA PHE A 370 1.54 2.46 5.64
C PHE A 370 1.65 3.53 6.73
N TYR A 371 0.99 4.68 6.55
CA TYR A 371 0.90 5.70 7.61
C TYR A 371 0.29 5.15 8.90
N TRP A 372 -0.79 4.38 8.82
CA TRP A 372 -1.37 3.75 10.00
C TRP A 372 -0.50 2.62 10.53
N ALA A 373 0.16 1.83 9.68
CA ALA A 373 1.13 0.83 10.09
C ALA A 373 2.32 1.44 10.84
N ASP A 374 2.83 2.58 10.36
CA ASP A 374 3.89 3.33 11.01
C ASP A 374 3.45 3.85 12.40
N LYS A 375 2.25 4.40 12.48
CA LYS A 375 1.71 4.98 13.72
C LYS A 375 1.31 3.96 14.77
N LEU A 376 0.74 2.85 14.35
CA LEU A 376 0.25 1.82 15.25
C LEU A 376 1.31 0.77 15.62
N GLY A 377 2.46 0.81 14.96
CA GLY A 377 3.50 -0.19 15.14
C GLY A 377 3.08 -1.55 14.57
N TYR A 378 3.13 -1.65 13.24
CA TYR A 378 2.73 -2.85 12.53
C TYR A 378 3.69 -3.08 11.36
N ILE A 379 4.50 -4.13 11.41
CA ILE A 379 5.46 -4.40 10.35
C ILE A 379 4.75 -4.91 9.09
N THR A 380 5.27 -4.54 7.93
CA THR A 380 4.70 -4.94 6.64
C THR A 380 5.76 -5.51 5.71
N TRP A 381 5.39 -6.54 4.96
CA TRP A 381 6.06 -6.96 3.75
C TRP A 381 5.28 -6.35 2.58
N ALA A 382 5.90 -5.41 1.88
CA ALA A 382 5.27 -4.77 0.72
C ALA A 382 5.46 -5.66 -0.50
N GLU A 383 4.35 -5.94 -1.19
CA GLU A 383 4.30 -6.92 -2.27
C GLU A 383 3.58 -6.34 -3.49
N GLN A 384 4.11 -6.65 -4.67
CA GLN A 384 3.48 -6.30 -5.94
C GLN A 384 2.52 -7.41 -6.37
N ALA A 385 1.45 -7.02 -7.07
CA ALA A 385 0.64 -7.96 -7.82
C ALA A 385 1.50 -8.62 -8.91
N SER A 386 1.58 -9.94 -8.96
CA SER A 386 2.44 -10.64 -9.92
C SER A 386 1.71 -11.67 -10.78
N TRP A 387 0.60 -12.22 -10.30
CA TRP A 387 -0.17 -13.20 -11.07
C TRP A 387 -0.78 -12.58 -12.33
N GLY A 388 -0.90 -13.36 -13.38
CA GLY A 388 -1.42 -12.91 -14.68
C GLY A 388 -0.39 -12.28 -15.62
N LEU A 389 0.83 -11.96 -15.13
CA LEU A 389 1.91 -11.40 -15.93
C LEU A 389 2.57 -12.48 -16.81
N ASP A 390 2.67 -12.25 -18.11
CA ASP A 390 3.49 -13.09 -19.01
C ASP A 390 4.95 -12.60 -19.02
N VAL A 391 5.77 -13.17 -18.16
CA VAL A 391 7.21 -12.83 -18.07
C VAL A 391 8.02 -13.24 -19.32
N ASN A 392 7.45 -13.98 -20.29
CA ASN A 392 8.08 -14.21 -21.59
C ASN A 392 7.85 -13.04 -22.56
N ASN A 393 6.99 -12.08 -22.22
CA ASN A 393 6.71 -10.88 -23.00
C ASN A 393 7.56 -9.71 -22.50
N GLU A 394 8.42 -9.16 -23.36
CA GLU A 394 9.33 -8.08 -22.99
C GLU A 394 8.61 -6.77 -22.58
N GLU A 395 7.44 -6.49 -23.17
CA GLU A 395 6.63 -5.31 -22.80
C GLU A 395 6.06 -5.48 -21.38
N ALA A 396 5.55 -6.68 -21.07
CA ALA A 396 5.08 -7.02 -19.73
C ALA A 396 6.17 -6.86 -18.68
N VAL A 397 7.38 -7.38 -18.96
CA VAL A 397 8.54 -7.24 -18.06
C VAL A 397 8.91 -5.77 -17.85
N ARG A 398 8.95 -4.95 -18.90
CA ARG A 398 9.26 -3.52 -18.76
C ARG A 398 8.22 -2.78 -17.92
N ASN A 399 6.95 -3.03 -18.16
CA ASN A 399 5.86 -2.42 -17.38
C ASN A 399 5.99 -2.79 -15.90
N PHE A 400 6.19 -4.06 -15.61
CA PHE A 400 6.33 -4.56 -14.24
C PHE A 400 7.54 -3.98 -13.51
N LEU A 401 8.72 -3.96 -14.16
CA LEU A 401 9.94 -3.39 -13.56
C LEU A 401 9.78 -1.91 -13.26
N THR A 402 9.08 -1.15 -14.12
CA THR A 402 8.81 0.27 -13.91
C THR A 402 7.87 0.46 -12.72
N GLU A 403 6.74 -0.25 -12.70
CA GLU A 403 5.77 -0.17 -11.61
C GLU A 403 6.39 -0.57 -10.26
N TRP A 404 7.19 -1.65 -10.24
CA TRP A 404 7.91 -2.06 -9.03
C TRP A 404 8.91 -1.01 -8.54
N ALA A 405 9.65 -0.38 -9.47
CA ALA A 405 10.58 0.70 -9.10
C ALA A 405 9.84 1.89 -8.49
N ASP A 406 8.70 2.28 -9.07
CA ASP A 406 7.88 3.38 -8.58
C ASP A 406 7.32 3.08 -7.17
N GLU A 407 6.89 1.84 -6.91
CA GLU A 407 6.45 1.39 -5.59
C GLU A 407 7.57 1.52 -4.55
N VAL A 408 8.76 0.96 -4.82
CA VAL A 408 9.89 1.00 -3.88
C VAL A 408 10.33 2.45 -3.63
N VAL A 409 10.36 3.31 -4.65
CA VAL A 409 10.68 4.74 -4.53
C VAL A 409 9.66 5.46 -3.66
N ARG A 410 8.35 5.22 -3.88
CA ARG A 410 7.25 5.84 -3.13
C ARG A 410 7.32 5.47 -1.64
N ASP A 411 7.50 4.19 -1.33
CA ASP A 411 7.21 3.65 0.00
C ASP A 411 8.46 3.44 0.88
N ARG A 412 9.66 3.56 0.35
CA ARG A 412 10.91 3.27 1.08
C ARG A 412 11.14 4.09 2.37
N ASN A 413 10.45 5.20 2.57
CA ASN A 413 10.58 5.99 3.78
C ASN A 413 9.74 5.46 4.97
N HIS A 414 8.79 4.55 4.73
CA HIS A 414 7.93 4.00 5.78
C HIS A 414 8.72 3.06 6.72
N PRO A 415 8.79 3.34 8.03
CA PRO A 415 9.49 2.46 8.98
C PRO A 415 8.79 1.10 9.14
N SER A 416 7.50 1.00 8.89
CA SER A 416 6.73 -0.25 8.96
C SER A 416 7.14 -1.27 7.90
N ILE A 417 7.59 -0.84 6.72
CA ILE A 417 8.05 -1.78 5.69
C ILE A 417 9.39 -2.38 6.10
N VAL A 418 9.43 -3.70 6.26
CA VAL A 418 10.63 -4.43 6.70
C VAL A 418 11.19 -5.40 5.65
N THR A 419 10.41 -5.73 4.63
CA THR A 419 10.78 -6.64 3.54
C THR A 419 10.08 -6.22 2.26
N TRP A 420 10.78 -6.34 1.12
CA TRP A 420 10.24 -6.18 -0.22
C TRP A 420 10.00 -7.55 -0.86
N THR A 421 8.79 -7.76 -1.41
CA THR A 421 8.37 -9.04 -2.03
C THR A 421 7.80 -8.78 -3.43
N PRO A 422 8.65 -8.75 -4.49
CA PRO A 422 8.16 -8.44 -5.84
C PRO A 422 7.26 -9.51 -6.43
N LEU A 423 7.40 -10.77 -6.04
CA LEU A 423 6.69 -11.89 -6.65
C LEU A 423 6.11 -12.83 -5.60
N ASN A 424 5.00 -13.48 -5.97
CA ASN A 424 4.39 -14.57 -5.21
C ASN A 424 4.10 -15.74 -6.14
N GLU A 425 4.54 -16.95 -5.77
CA GLU A 425 4.23 -18.21 -6.49
C GLU A 425 4.33 -18.06 -8.02
N THR A 426 5.41 -17.44 -8.47
CA THR A 426 5.60 -17.10 -9.89
C THR A 426 6.52 -18.12 -10.54
N TRP A 427 5.92 -19.08 -11.16
CA TRP A 427 6.55 -20.10 -12.00
C TRP A 427 5.73 -20.29 -13.28
N GLY A 428 6.28 -20.92 -14.28
CA GLY A 428 5.61 -21.13 -15.57
C GLY A 428 6.23 -20.38 -16.74
N ALA A 429 7.20 -19.48 -16.48
CA ALA A 429 8.05 -18.92 -17.52
C ALA A 429 9.10 -19.93 -18.00
N ARG A 430 9.73 -19.64 -19.13
CA ARG A 430 10.94 -20.36 -19.55
C ARG A 430 12.06 -20.09 -18.53
N ASP A 431 12.74 -21.12 -18.09
CA ASP A 431 13.69 -21.08 -16.97
C ASP A 431 14.70 -19.90 -17.05
N GLY A 432 15.38 -19.73 -18.18
CA GLY A 432 16.36 -18.64 -18.36
C GLY A 432 15.75 -17.23 -18.37
N VAL A 433 14.48 -17.10 -18.79
CA VAL A 433 13.76 -15.83 -18.75
C VAL A 433 13.36 -15.49 -17.32
N TYR A 434 12.85 -16.46 -16.59
CA TYR A 434 12.47 -16.30 -15.17
C TYR A 434 13.69 -15.92 -14.32
N VAL A 435 14.79 -16.65 -14.44
CA VAL A 435 16.04 -16.37 -13.70
C VAL A 435 16.52 -14.95 -13.93
N ARG A 436 16.53 -14.47 -15.19
CA ARG A 436 16.91 -13.10 -15.50
C ARG A 436 15.97 -12.09 -14.85
N PHE A 437 14.66 -12.28 -15.02
CA PHE A 437 13.64 -11.38 -14.49
C PHE A 437 13.73 -11.22 -12.96
N VAL A 438 13.86 -12.32 -12.22
CA VAL A 438 14.01 -12.28 -10.76
C VAL A 438 15.31 -11.61 -10.33
N ASN A 439 16.43 -11.88 -11.03
CA ASN A 439 17.70 -11.20 -10.76
C ASN A 439 17.58 -9.68 -11.00
N ASP A 440 16.91 -9.27 -12.08
CA ASP A 440 16.71 -7.85 -12.39
C ASP A 440 15.86 -7.16 -11.31
N LEU A 441 14.76 -7.79 -10.85
CA LEU A 441 13.94 -7.30 -9.74
C LEU A 441 14.73 -7.16 -8.44
N TYR A 442 15.48 -8.18 -8.05
CA TYR A 442 16.32 -8.13 -6.86
C TYR A 442 17.33 -6.99 -6.93
N ASN A 443 18.08 -6.90 -8.04
CA ASN A 443 19.12 -5.89 -8.21
C ASN A 443 18.52 -4.46 -8.25
N LEU A 444 17.38 -4.27 -8.93
CA LEU A 444 16.65 -3.02 -8.98
C LEU A 444 16.21 -2.58 -7.59
N THR A 445 15.61 -3.49 -6.82
CA THR A 445 15.17 -3.23 -5.44
C THR A 445 16.36 -2.77 -4.58
N LYS A 446 17.48 -3.51 -4.62
CA LYS A 446 18.69 -3.16 -3.84
C LYS A 446 19.35 -1.86 -4.30
N ALA A 447 19.25 -1.51 -5.58
CA ALA A 447 19.76 -0.22 -6.09
C ALA A 447 18.94 0.97 -5.55
N ILE A 448 17.63 0.81 -5.41
CA ILE A 448 16.71 1.84 -4.87
C ILE A 448 16.76 1.85 -3.35
N ASP A 449 16.62 0.70 -2.70
CA ASP A 449 16.61 0.55 -1.25
C ASP A 449 17.51 -0.60 -0.77
N PRO A 450 18.77 -0.32 -0.43
CA PRO A 450 19.69 -1.31 0.14
C PRO A 450 19.42 -1.63 1.63
N THR A 451 18.50 -0.93 2.29
CA THR A 451 18.31 -0.99 3.74
C THR A 451 17.42 -2.12 4.21
N ARG A 452 16.70 -2.77 3.29
CA ARG A 452 15.75 -3.85 3.58
C ARG A 452 16.11 -5.14 2.85
N PRO A 453 15.78 -6.31 3.42
CA PRO A 453 15.85 -7.57 2.70
C PRO A 453 14.84 -7.63 1.57
N VAL A 454 15.15 -8.48 0.59
CA VAL A 454 14.26 -8.84 -0.52
C VAL A 454 13.93 -10.32 -0.41
N ASN A 455 12.65 -10.64 -0.36
CA ASN A 455 12.09 -11.96 -0.62
C ASN A 455 11.71 -12.02 -2.09
N ASP A 456 12.54 -12.57 -2.93
CA ASP A 456 12.44 -12.46 -4.39
C ASP A 456 11.17 -13.06 -4.97
N ALA A 457 10.71 -14.16 -4.40
CA ALA A 457 9.45 -14.82 -4.72
C ALA A 457 8.91 -15.55 -3.49
N SER A 458 7.79 -15.09 -2.95
CA SER A 458 7.12 -15.76 -1.85
C SER A 458 6.65 -17.16 -2.26
N GLY A 459 6.79 -18.13 -1.37
CA GLY A 459 6.33 -19.49 -1.57
C GLY A 459 7.28 -20.38 -2.37
N ASP A 460 8.58 -20.13 -2.28
CA ASP A 460 9.61 -20.86 -3.03
C ASP A 460 9.69 -20.43 -4.52
N GLY A 461 10.60 -20.97 -5.25
CA GLY A 461 10.92 -20.49 -6.61
C GLY A 461 12.07 -19.47 -6.61
N HIS A 462 12.79 -19.43 -5.50
CA HIS A 462 13.90 -18.51 -5.27
C HIS A 462 15.02 -18.63 -6.31
N VAL A 463 15.46 -17.46 -6.80
CA VAL A 463 16.64 -17.33 -7.66
C VAL A 463 17.76 -16.57 -6.93
N LYS A 464 17.40 -15.46 -6.29
CA LYS A 464 18.31 -14.61 -5.52
C LYS A 464 17.53 -13.92 -4.40
N THR A 465 17.59 -14.50 -3.21
CA THR A 465 16.78 -14.04 -2.07
C THR A 465 17.61 -13.77 -0.82
N ASP A 466 17.20 -12.78 -0.04
CA ASP A 466 17.75 -12.53 1.30
C ASP A 466 17.03 -13.35 2.37
N ILE A 467 15.78 -13.77 2.13
CA ILE A 467 14.96 -14.56 3.05
C ILE A 467 14.56 -15.85 2.33
N TRP A 468 14.62 -16.96 3.03
CA TRP A 468 14.11 -18.23 2.53
C TRP A 468 12.68 -18.43 2.99
N SER A 469 11.75 -18.29 2.09
CA SER A 469 10.32 -18.40 2.39
C SER A 469 9.69 -19.61 1.72
N VAL A 470 8.70 -20.21 2.39
CA VAL A 470 7.97 -21.38 1.88
C VAL A 470 6.50 -21.32 2.26
N HIS A 471 5.64 -21.88 1.41
CA HIS A 471 4.23 -22.14 1.73
C HIS A 471 4.04 -23.58 2.17
N ASP A 472 3.38 -23.82 3.29
CA ASP A 472 3.05 -25.17 3.74
C ASP A 472 1.69 -25.20 4.46
N TYR A 473 0.69 -25.79 3.84
CA TYR A 473 -0.66 -25.94 4.39
C TYR A 473 -0.89 -27.32 5.03
N THR A 474 0.19 -27.97 5.44
CA THR A 474 0.15 -29.24 6.20
C THR A 474 -0.42 -29.00 7.59
N ARG A 475 -1.43 -29.80 8.00
CA ARG A 475 -2.09 -29.68 9.32
C ARG A 475 -1.54 -30.62 10.38
N GLU A 476 -0.86 -31.68 9.96
CA GLU A 476 -0.35 -32.72 10.88
C GLU A 476 0.93 -32.22 11.56
N TYR A 477 0.89 -32.15 12.91
CA TYR A 477 1.98 -31.66 13.74
C TYR A 477 3.34 -32.27 13.38
N ASP A 478 3.43 -33.64 13.41
CA ASP A 478 4.72 -34.33 13.17
C ASP A 478 5.27 -34.07 11.77
N ARG A 479 4.41 -33.95 10.76
CA ARG A 479 4.79 -33.68 9.40
C ARG A 479 5.25 -32.23 9.24
N LEU A 480 4.56 -31.27 9.86
CA LEU A 480 4.96 -29.88 9.86
C LEU A 480 6.33 -29.70 10.51
N VAL A 481 6.55 -30.31 11.68
CA VAL A 481 7.86 -30.31 12.36
C VAL A 481 8.93 -30.95 11.46
N ALA A 482 8.63 -32.09 10.82
CA ALA A 482 9.58 -32.75 9.94
C ALA A 482 9.95 -31.91 8.72
N ASN A 483 8.99 -31.22 8.11
CA ASN A 483 9.20 -30.34 6.97
C ASN A 483 10.10 -29.16 7.32
N HIS A 484 9.94 -28.56 8.51
CA HIS A 484 10.60 -27.32 8.89
C HIS A 484 11.75 -27.47 9.88
N THR A 485 12.12 -28.71 10.19
CA THR A 485 13.36 -28.98 10.94
C THR A 485 14.56 -28.85 10.04
N ILE A 486 15.26 -27.74 10.10
CA ILE A 486 16.45 -27.48 9.30
C ILE A 486 17.66 -28.24 9.86
N LYS A 487 18.39 -28.94 9.00
CA LYS A 487 19.57 -29.74 9.34
C LYS A 487 20.77 -29.28 8.53
N ALA A 488 21.93 -29.21 9.17
CA ALA A 488 23.18 -28.84 8.48
C ALA A 488 23.44 -29.76 7.27
N GLY A 489 23.73 -29.16 6.13
CA GLY A 489 24.04 -29.87 4.88
C GLY A 489 22.83 -30.50 4.18
N VAL A 490 21.62 -30.26 4.66
CA VAL A 490 20.36 -30.71 4.04
C VAL A 490 19.59 -29.49 3.55
N GLU A 491 19.14 -29.50 2.29
CA GLU A 491 18.26 -28.46 1.79
C GLU A 491 16.96 -28.45 2.60
N PRO A 492 16.48 -27.28 3.05
CA PRO A 492 15.21 -27.19 3.75
C PRO A 492 14.03 -27.54 2.85
N TYR A 493 12.86 -27.64 3.46
CA TYR A 493 11.60 -27.88 2.75
C TYR A 493 11.40 -26.90 1.59
N ARG A 494 10.86 -27.39 0.51
CA ARG A 494 10.50 -26.65 -0.70
C ARG A 494 9.12 -27.05 -1.18
N ASN A 495 8.34 -26.09 -1.63
CA ASN A 495 7.10 -26.32 -2.38
C ASN A 495 7.41 -26.77 -3.81
N MET A 496 8.44 -26.17 -4.40
CA MET A 496 8.90 -26.45 -5.75
C MET A 496 10.25 -27.17 -5.71
N GLY A 497 10.40 -28.24 -6.48
CA GLY A 497 11.64 -28.98 -6.61
C GLY A 497 12.03 -29.23 -8.06
N GLY A 498 13.22 -29.80 -8.27
CA GLY A 498 13.64 -30.36 -9.55
C GLY A 498 14.04 -29.35 -10.65
N LYS A 499 14.35 -28.11 -10.28
CA LYS A 499 14.87 -27.09 -11.19
C LYS A 499 16.31 -26.73 -10.85
N ASP A 500 17.22 -26.85 -11.80
CA ASP A 500 18.66 -26.59 -11.59
C ASP A 500 18.99 -25.12 -11.30
N TRP A 501 18.08 -24.21 -11.65
CA TRP A 501 18.22 -22.77 -11.46
C TRP A 501 17.78 -22.28 -10.08
N LEU A 502 17.12 -23.10 -9.28
CA LEU A 502 16.70 -22.73 -7.93
C LEU A 502 17.90 -22.35 -7.08
N ALA A 503 17.77 -21.25 -6.33
CA ALA A 503 18.77 -20.88 -5.34
C ALA A 503 19.02 -22.03 -4.36
N LYS A 504 20.24 -22.15 -3.86
CA LYS A 504 20.57 -23.06 -2.77
C LYS A 504 20.43 -22.32 -1.45
N PHE A 505 19.91 -23.02 -0.45
CA PHE A 505 19.87 -22.47 0.90
C PHE A 505 21.30 -22.24 1.41
N ASN A 506 21.57 -21.05 1.90
CA ASN A 506 22.87 -20.66 2.42
C ASN A 506 22.77 -19.95 3.78
N GLY A 507 21.85 -20.45 4.63
CA GLY A 507 21.66 -19.90 5.98
C GLY A 507 20.88 -18.58 6.02
N GLN A 508 20.07 -18.29 5.00
CA GLN A 508 19.13 -17.16 5.05
C GLN A 508 18.13 -17.37 6.20
N PRO A 509 17.55 -16.29 6.78
CA PRO A 509 16.40 -16.43 7.65
C PRO A 509 15.31 -17.25 6.98
N TYR A 510 14.79 -18.25 7.71
CA TYR A 510 13.78 -19.17 7.19
C TYR A 510 12.41 -18.76 7.69
N MET A 511 11.45 -18.62 6.79
CA MET A 511 10.09 -18.16 7.07
C MET A 511 9.04 -19.05 6.41
N ILE A 512 8.02 -19.42 7.18
CA ILE A 512 6.81 -20.06 6.63
C ILE A 512 5.85 -18.92 6.32
N ASP A 513 5.93 -18.39 5.11
CA ASP A 513 5.22 -17.15 4.73
C ASP A 513 3.82 -17.38 4.15
N GLU A 514 3.35 -18.64 4.13
CA GLU A 514 1.93 -19.01 4.10
C GLU A 514 1.72 -20.36 4.79
N PHE A 515 0.73 -20.43 5.69
CA PHE A 515 0.26 -21.66 6.32
C PHE A 515 -1.16 -21.50 6.87
N GLY A 516 -1.73 -22.58 7.38
CA GLY A 516 -3.06 -22.58 7.99
C GLY A 516 -4.18 -22.55 6.96
N GLY A 517 -4.74 -21.41 6.70
CA GLY A 517 -5.86 -21.28 5.76
C GLY A 517 -7.09 -22.11 6.18
N LEU A 518 -7.28 -22.27 7.47
CA LEU A 518 -8.25 -23.19 8.07
C LEU A 518 -9.69 -22.74 7.81
N PRO A 519 -10.50 -23.51 7.06
CA PRO A 519 -11.89 -23.17 6.81
C PRO A 519 -12.79 -23.56 7.99
N TRP A 520 -13.31 -22.55 8.66
CA TRP A 520 -14.50 -22.68 9.50
C TRP A 520 -15.62 -21.92 8.81
N ILE A 521 -16.47 -22.64 8.08
CA ILE A 521 -17.47 -22.07 7.19
C ILE A 521 -18.86 -22.42 7.71
N PRO A 522 -19.77 -21.44 7.94
CA PRO A 522 -21.17 -21.70 8.26
C PRO A 522 -21.79 -22.68 7.27
N LYS A 523 -22.64 -23.60 7.75
CA LYS A 523 -23.17 -24.69 6.92
C LYS A 523 -23.89 -24.21 5.66
N GLU A 524 -24.62 -23.12 5.77
CA GLU A 524 -25.38 -22.47 4.71
C GLU A 524 -24.48 -21.86 3.59
N GLU A 525 -23.22 -21.56 3.90
CA GLU A 525 -22.29 -20.94 2.96
C GLU A 525 -21.34 -21.94 2.29
N ARG A 526 -21.27 -23.19 2.77
CA ARG A 526 -20.27 -24.21 2.35
C ARG A 526 -20.32 -24.57 0.86
N ALA A 527 -21.50 -24.51 0.26
CA ALA A 527 -21.67 -24.95 -1.13
C ALA A 527 -20.89 -24.08 -2.14
N ASN A 528 -20.70 -22.80 -1.83
CA ASN A 528 -20.06 -21.81 -2.71
C ASN A 528 -18.80 -21.18 -2.06
N SER A 529 -18.23 -21.84 -1.07
CA SER A 529 -17.08 -21.32 -0.31
C SER A 529 -16.02 -22.42 -0.16
N TRP A 530 -14.78 -21.99 0.07
CA TRP A 530 -13.66 -22.89 0.26
C TRP A 530 -12.62 -22.33 1.24
N GLY A 531 -11.67 -23.18 1.59
CA GLY A 531 -10.43 -22.88 2.30
C GLY A 531 -9.50 -24.07 2.18
N TYR A 532 -8.31 -23.99 2.73
CA TYR A 532 -7.31 -25.06 2.61
C TYR A 532 -7.69 -26.29 3.44
N GLY A 533 -7.89 -27.43 2.76
CA GLY A 533 -8.25 -28.72 3.35
C GLY A 533 -9.73 -28.85 3.69
N ALA A 534 -10.07 -29.84 4.53
CA ALA A 534 -11.45 -30.14 4.91
C ALA A 534 -12.01 -29.06 5.85
N ASN A 535 -13.31 -28.75 5.67
CA ASN A 535 -13.99 -27.81 6.55
C ASN A 535 -14.01 -28.31 7.99
N ILE A 536 -13.82 -27.40 8.94
CA ILE A 536 -13.83 -27.67 10.37
C ILE A 536 -15.24 -27.41 10.90
N ASP A 537 -15.80 -28.36 11.63
CA ASP A 537 -17.21 -28.33 12.03
C ASP A 537 -17.47 -27.57 13.32
N THR A 538 -16.54 -27.62 14.28
CA THR A 538 -16.70 -26.96 15.58
C THR A 538 -15.64 -25.89 15.82
N LEU A 539 -15.98 -24.89 16.62
CA LEU A 539 -15.02 -23.87 17.05
C LEU A 539 -13.89 -24.49 17.87
N GLU A 540 -14.18 -25.50 18.69
CA GLU A 540 -13.17 -26.14 19.51
C GLU A 540 -12.14 -26.89 18.66
N ASP A 541 -12.58 -27.63 17.65
CA ASP A 541 -11.67 -28.27 16.69
C ASP A 541 -10.79 -27.25 15.96
N PHE A 542 -11.37 -26.10 15.58
CA PHE A 542 -10.61 -25.02 14.95
C PHE A 542 -9.46 -24.55 15.86
N TYR A 543 -9.75 -24.24 17.11
CA TYR A 543 -8.71 -23.78 18.04
C TYR A 543 -7.65 -24.84 18.28
N GLN A 544 -8.04 -26.12 18.43
CA GLN A 544 -7.09 -27.20 18.65
C GLN A 544 -6.18 -27.47 17.46
N ILE A 545 -6.72 -27.35 16.22
CA ILE A 545 -5.91 -27.51 15.01
C ILE A 545 -4.94 -26.34 14.89
N LEU A 546 -5.43 -25.10 15.02
CA LEU A 546 -4.61 -23.90 14.95
C LEU A 546 -3.49 -23.92 16.01
N GLU A 547 -3.82 -24.30 17.24
CA GLU A 547 -2.83 -24.38 18.32
C GLU A 547 -1.74 -25.41 18.02
N LYS A 548 -2.10 -26.59 17.48
CA LYS A 548 -1.14 -27.62 17.07
C LYS A 548 -0.23 -27.16 15.93
N GLU A 549 -0.76 -26.42 14.94
CA GLU A 549 0.06 -25.87 13.86
C GLU A 549 1.07 -24.85 14.40
N ILE A 550 0.64 -23.94 15.27
CA ILE A 550 1.55 -22.97 15.91
C ILE A 550 2.58 -23.66 16.79
N ASP A 551 2.18 -24.65 17.59
CA ASP A 551 3.12 -25.40 18.43
C ASP A 551 4.16 -26.16 17.60
N ALA A 552 3.79 -26.71 16.43
CA ALA A 552 4.72 -27.31 15.48
C ALA A 552 5.73 -26.29 14.94
N ILE A 553 5.28 -25.10 14.57
CA ILE A 553 6.16 -24.00 14.11
C ILE A 553 7.11 -23.57 15.23
N MET A 554 6.61 -23.42 16.47
CA MET A 554 7.42 -23.05 17.64
C MET A 554 8.46 -24.12 18.01
N ALA A 555 8.22 -25.38 17.67
CA ALA A 555 9.19 -26.48 17.88
C ALA A 555 10.35 -26.41 16.88
N CYS A 556 10.24 -25.66 15.80
CA CYS A 556 11.26 -25.54 14.74
C CYS A 556 12.23 -24.39 15.04
N LYS A 557 13.40 -24.69 15.61
CA LYS A 557 14.39 -23.75 16.16
C LYS A 557 14.77 -22.60 15.22
N TYR A 558 14.84 -22.84 13.91
CA TYR A 558 15.37 -21.86 12.93
C TYR A 558 14.28 -21.14 12.13
N VAL A 559 13.01 -21.36 12.44
CA VAL A 559 11.92 -20.58 11.86
C VAL A 559 11.94 -19.18 12.49
N THR A 560 12.08 -18.14 11.66
CA THR A 560 12.21 -16.75 12.12
C THR A 560 10.89 -15.98 12.11
N GLY A 561 9.83 -16.62 11.65
CA GLY A 561 8.49 -16.06 11.62
C GLY A 561 7.54 -16.91 10.79
N PHE A 562 6.29 -16.50 10.84
CA PHE A 562 5.22 -17.13 10.08
C PHE A 562 4.27 -16.06 9.50
N CYS A 563 3.49 -16.45 8.48
CA CYS A 563 2.36 -15.66 7.98
C CYS A 563 1.14 -16.58 7.83
N TYR A 564 0.12 -16.33 8.64
CA TYR A 564 -1.15 -17.08 8.60
C TYR A 564 -2.05 -16.63 7.46
N THR A 565 -2.64 -17.54 6.72
CA THR A 565 -3.62 -17.28 5.67
C THR A 565 -5.04 -17.42 6.22
N GLN A 566 -5.86 -16.35 6.47
CA GLN A 566 -5.63 -14.94 6.24
C GLN A 566 -6.36 -14.10 7.30
N ILE A 567 -6.27 -12.75 7.23
CA ILE A 567 -6.90 -11.90 8.25
C ILE A 567 -8.42 -11.86 8.14
N THR A 568 -8.97 -11.67 6.93
CA THR A 568 -10.42 -11.67 6.68
C THR A 568 -10.77 -12.70 5.61
N ASP A 569 -12.00 -13.20 5.65
CA ASP A 569 -12.59 -13.81 4.46
C ASP A 569 -12.55 -12.83 3.30
N VAL A 570 -12.47 -13.34 2.08
CA VAL A 570 -12.65 -12.55 0.87
C VAL A 570 -13.59 -13.30 -0.07
N GLU A 571 -14.78 -12.75 -0.28
CA GLU A 571 -15.81 -13.35 -1.16
C GLU A 571 -16.05 -14.83 -0.84
N GLN A 572 -15.70 -15.76 -1.76
CA GLN A 572 -15.88 -17.21 -1.58
C GLN A 572 -14.77 -17.88 -0.78
N GLU A 573 -13.64 -17.23 -0.54
CA GLU A 573 -12.55 -17.76 0.27
C GLU A 573 -12.79 -17.47 1.76
N LYS A 574 -13.07 -18.51 2.55
CA LYS A 574 -13.61 -18.41 3.93
C LYS A 574 -12.67 -18.96 4.99
N ASN A 575 -11.42 -18.61 4.92
CA ASN A 575 -10.36 -19.03 5.84
C ASN A 575 -9.80 -17.87 6.71
N GLY A 576 -10.47 -16.72 6.68
CA GLY A 576 -10.09 -15.56 7.49
C GLY A 576 -10.33 -15.76 8.99
N ILE A 577 -9.54 -15.03 9.81
CA ILE A 577 -9.78 -14.90 11.26
C ILE A 577 -11.03 -14.07 11.52
N TYR A 578 -11.33 -13.16 10.65
CA TYR A 578 -12.56 -12.35 10.67
C TYR A 578 -13.43 -12.68 9.44
N PHE A 579 -14.73 -12.41 9.54
CA PHE A 579 -15.60 -12.40 8.36
C PHE A 579 -15.18 -11.29 7.39
N TYR A 580 -15.63 -11.37 6.14
CA TYR A 580 -15.34 -10.37 5.10
C TYR A 580 -15.77 -8.95 5.51
N ASP A 581 -16.85 -8.82 6.27
CA ASP A 581 -17.35 -7.57 6.82
C ASP A 581 -16.67 -7.14 8.14
N ARG A 582 -15.54 -7.76 8.50
CA ARG A 582 -14.73 -7.49 9.69
C ARG A 582 -15.38 -7.85 11.03
N ARG A 583 -16.53 -8.51 11.06
CA ARG A 583 -17.07 -9.07 12.30
C ARG A 583 -16.18 -10.20 12.80
N PRO A 584 -15.96 -10.33 14.13
CA PRO A 584 -15.21 -11.46 14.69
C PRO A 584 -15.88 -12.81 14.38
N LYS A 585 -15.07 -13.80 13.96
CA LYS A 585 -15.49 -15.21 13.81
C LYS A 585 -15.24 -16.01 15.09
N PHE A 586 -14.24 -15.60 15.85
CA PHE A 586 -13.67 -16.35 16.97
C PHE A 586 -13.55 -15.47 18.20
N ASP A 587 -13.22 -16.09 19.34
CA ASP A 587 -12.79 -15.36 20.54
C ASP A 587 -11.38 -14.78 20.29
N ASN A 588 -11.29 -13.45 20.14
CA ASN A 588 -10.04 -12.76 19.87
C ASN A 588 -8.97 -13.02 20.93
N ALA A 589 -9.35 -13.13 22.21
CA ALA A 589 -8.40 -13.36 23.29
C ALA A 589 -7.78 -14.76 23.20
N ARG A 590 -8.57 -15.76 22.81
CA ARG A 590 -8.10 -17.14 22.62
C ARG A 590 -7.20 -17.25 21.38
N ILE A 591 -7.58 -16.61 20.27
CA ILE A 591 -6.75 -16.54 19.05
C ILE A 591 -5.42 -15.86 19.36
N LYS A 592 -5.47 -14.74 20.07
CA LYS A 592 -4.28 -13.99 20.49
C LYS A 592 -3.31 -14.88 21.30
N ALA A 593 -3.81 -15.60 22.27
CA ALA A 593 -2.99 -16.48 23.11
C ALA A 593 -2.27 -17.58 22.30
N ILE A 594 -2.86 -18.03 21.19
CA ILE A 594 -2.24 -18.98 20.27
C ILE A 594 -1.15 -18.30 19.44
N PHE A 595 -1.43 -17.17 18.80
CA PHE A 595 -0.48 -16.50 17.88
C PHE A 595 0.66 -15.75 18.58
N GLU A 596 0.47 -15.31 19.84
CA GLU A 596 1.54 -14.59 20.57
C GLU A 596 2.70 -15.46 21.06
N LYS A 597 2.61 -16.78 20.86
CA LYS A 597 3.74 -17.69 21.16
C LYS A 597 4.97 -17.28 20.36
N ILE A 598 6.14 -17.37 20.99
CA ILE A 598 7.44 -17.10 20.35
C ILE A 598 8.41 -18.25 20.67
N PRO A 599 9.33 -18.59 19.77
CA PRO A 599 10.34 -19.59 20.05
C PRO A 599 11.30 -19.15 21.17
N SER A 600 11.71 -20.07 22.04
CA SER A 600 12.66 -19.82 23.13
C SER A 600 14.00 -19.25 22.66
N VAL A 601 14.41 -19.54 21.44
CA VAL A 601 15.64 -19.04 20.82
C VAL A 601 15.65 -17.52 20.67
N ILE A 602 14.48 -16.88 20.56
CA ILE A 602 14.36 -15.42 20.51
C ILE A 602 14.68 -14.78 21.86
N GLU A 603 14.32 -15.46 22.95
CA GLU A 603 14.63 -15.03 24.32
C GLU A 603 16.12 -15.25 24.64
N ASN A 604 16.74 -16.26 24.04
CA ASN A 604 18.14 -16.64 24.24
C ASN A 604 18.92 -16.70 22.92
N PRO A 605 19.27 -15.55 22.30
CA PRO A 605 19.94 -15.50 20.99
C PRO A 605 21.31 -16.21 20.93
N GLN A 606 21.92 -16.52 22.08
CA GLN A 606 23.19 -17.26 22.16
C GLN A 606 23.06 -18.68 21.61
N ASP A 607 21.85 -19.26 21.60
CA ASP A 607 21.56 -20.58 21.05
C ASP A 607 21.58 -20.62 19.52
N LEU A 608 21.77 -19.47 18.87
CA LEU A 608 21.95 -19.36 17.41
C LEU A 608 23.40 -19.60 16.96
N SER A 609 24.34 -19.77 17.87
CA SER A 609 25.77 -19.96 17.57
C SER A 609 26.09 -21.27 16.84
N ASP A 610 25.19 -22.26 16.87
CA ASP A 610 25.38 -23.59 16.26
C ASP A 610 25.11 -23.60 14.74
N TRP A 611 24.79 -22.46 14.15
CA TRP A 611 24.44 -22.30 12.74
C TRP A 611 25.67 -22.04 11.82
N LYS A 612 26.87 -22.38 12.23
CA LYS A 612 28.10 -22.23 11.43
C LYS A 612 28.39 -23.47 10.60
#